data_dc27f97bdd314a9b585410257e815601
#
_entry.id   dc27f97bdd314a9b585410257e815601
#
_cell.length_a   1.000
_cell.length_b   1.000
_cell.length_c   1.000
_cell.angle_alpha   90.00
_cell.angle_beta   90.00
_cell.angle_gamma   90.00
#
_symmetry.space_group_name_H-M   'P 1'
#
loop_
_entity.id
_entity.type
_entity.pdbx_description
1 polymer ?
#
loop_
_entity_poly.entity_id
_entity_poly.type
_entity_poly.pdbx_seq_one_letter_code
_entity_poly.pdbx_strand_id
1 'polypeptide(L)'
;MMLAHSVYFTLKDRTPAAAARLIAGCREHLTDHPGLRAFAVGTCADYDRQVNDRDYDVALVLVFDSHASHDAYQTAERHDRFIAEHADSWAKVRVFDADLETFET
;
A
#
# COMPACT_ATOMS: atom_id res chain seq x y z
N MET A 1 2.50 9.44 17.63
CA MET A 1 3.38 9.47 16.46
C MET A 1 2.67 8.79 15.30
N MET A 2 2.66 9.42 14.16
CA MET A 2 2.05 8.86 12.96
C MET A 2 2.91 7.75 12.38
N LEU A 3 2.29 6.81 11.68
CA LEU A 3 2.98 5.71 11.03
C LEU A 3 2.68 5.71 9.53
N ALA A 4 3.72 5.69 8.71
CA ALA A 4 3.59 5.47 7.28
C ALA A 4 3.77 3.98 6.98
N HIS A 5 2.77 3.40 6.32
CA HIS A 5 2.74 2.01 5.90
C HIS A 5 2.79 2.00 4.37
N SER A 6 3.95 1.68 3.83
CA SER A 6 4.19 1.69 2.39
C SER A 6 4.38 0.27 1.89
N VAL A 7 3.58 -0.12 0.90
CA VAL A 7 3.57 -1.49 0.36
C VAL A 7 3.83 -1.44 -1.14
N TYR A 8 4.77 -2.26 -1.60
CA TYR A 8 5.15 -2.34 -3.00
C TYR A 8 4.92 -3.76 -3.50
N PHE A 9 4.03 -3.88 -4.49
CA PHE A 9 3.62 -5.17 -5.05
C PHE A 9 4.28 -5.39 -6.40
N THR A 10 4.94 -6.53 -6.56
CA THR A 10 5.35 -7.05 -7.87
C THR A 10 4.36 -8.15 -8.24
N LEU A 11 3.71 -8.02 -9.39
CA LEU A 11 2.65 -8.93 -9.81
C LEU A 11 3.21 -10.09 -10.65
N LYS A 12 2.54 -11.23 -10.59
CA LYS A 12 2.84 -12.37 -11.48
C LYS A 12 2.57 -12.00 -12.94
N ASP A 13 1.44 -11.35 -13.18
CA ASP A 13 1.08 -10.77 -14.47
C ASP A 13 1.41 -9.28 -14.42
N ARG A 14 2.50 -8.88 -15.08
CA ARG A 14 3.02 -7.52 -15.03
C ARG A 14 2.43 -6.65 -16.15
N THR A 15 1.10 -6.59 -16.21
CA THR A 15 0.37 -5.83 -17.20
C THR A 15 -0.34 -4.63 -16.57
N PRO A 16 -0.64 -3.57 -17.35
CA PRO A 16 -1.44 -2.46 -16.87
C PRO A 16 -2.83 -2.89 -16.36
N ALA A 17 -3.43 -3.89 -16.98
CA ALA A 17 -4.73 -4.40 -16.55
C ALA A 17 -4.66 -5.05 -15.17
N ALA A 18 -3.63 -5.85 -14.89
CA ALA A 18 -3.44 -6.47 -13.59
C ALA A 18 -3.17 -5.43 -12.51
N ALA A 19 -2.38 -4.40 -12.82
CA ALA A 19 -2.13 -3.29 -11.90
C ALA A 19 -3.42 -2.53 -11.60
N ALA A 20 -4.23 -2.24 -12.61
CA ALA A 20 -5.51 -1.55 -12.43
C ALA A 20 -6.47 -2.34 -11.55
N ARG A 21 -6.49 -3.67 -11.68
CA ARG A 21 -7.33 -4.54 -10.85
C ARG A 21 -6.90 -4.49 -9.38
N LEU A 22 -5.61 -4.52 -9.10
CA LEU A 22 -5.11 -4.42 -7.73
C LEU A 22 -5.39 -3.04 -7.13
N ILE A 23 -5.20 -1.98 -7.90
CA ILE A 23 -5.51 -0.61 -7.46
C ILE A 23 -6.99 -0.49 -7.08
N ALA A 24 -7.88 -1.03 -7.90
CA ALA A 24 -9.31 -1.04 -7.60
C ALA A 24 -9.63 -1.79 -6.31
N GLY A 25 -8.97 -2.93 -6.06
CA GLY A 25 -9.09 -3.69 -4.82
C GLY A 25 -8.61 -2.91 -3.60
N CYS A 26 -7.51 -2.19 -3.72
CA CYS A 26 -7.03 -1.31 -2.66
C CYS A 26 -8.06 -0.24 -2.31
N ARG A 27 -8.65 0.40 -3.30
CA ARG A 27 -9.67 1.43 -3.09
C ARG A 27 -10.94 0.86 -2.45
N GLU A 28 -11.32 -0.34 -2.82
CA GLU A 28 -12.52 -0.99 -2.29
C GLU A 28 -12.36 -1.38 -0.81
N HIS A 29 -11.22 -1.95 -0.44
CA HIS A 29 -11.07 -2.61 0.86
C HIS A 29 -10.21 -1.84 1.86
N LEU A 30 -9.33 -0.96 1.41
CA LEU A 30 -8.30 -0.37 2.26
C LEU A 30 -8.50 1.11 2.55
N THR A 31 -9.59 1.71 2.07
CA THR A 31 -10.00 3.07 2.41
C THR A 31 -10.89 3.11 3.65
N ASP A 32 -11.01 4.27 4.26
CA ASP A 32 -11.97 4.56 5.35
C ASP A 32 -11.78 3.71 6.61
N HIS A 33 -10.57 3.26 6.87
CA HIS A 33 -10.27 2.60 8.15
C HIS A 33 -10.09 3.64 9.26
N PRO A 34 -10.51 3.33 10.50
CA PRO A 34 -10.33 4.26 11.63
C PRO A 34 -8.86 4.65 11.81
N GLY A 35 -8.62 5.94 11.97
CA GLY A 35 -7.27 6.49 12.17
C GLY A 35 -6.45 6.66 10.91
N LEU A 36 -6.99 6.30 9.74
CA LEU A 36 -6.32 6.51 8.47
C LEU A 36 -6.36 8.00 8.11
N ARG A 37 -5.18 8.61 7.96
CA ARG A 37 -5.02 10.04 7.66
C ARG A 37 -4.77 10.32 6.19
N ALA A 38 -4.12 9.40 5.51
CA ALA A 38 -3.86 9.51 4.08
C ALA A 38 -3.89 8.14 3.44
N PHE A 39 -4.44 8.09 2.24
CA PHE A 39 -4.48 6.89 1.40
C PHE A 39 -4.10 7.29 -0.01
N ALA A 40 -3.11 6.61 -0.57
CA ALA A 40 -2.70 6.82 -1.95
C ALA A 40 -2.27 5.48 -2.55
N VAL A 41 -2.59 5.28 -3.81
CA VAL A 41 -2.21 4.07 -4.54
C VAL A 41 -1.95 4.41 -6.00
N GLY A 42 -0.95 3.78 -6.58
CA GLY A 42 -0.60 4.05 -7.97
C GLY A 42 0.45 3.08 -8.50
N THR A 43 1.09 3.48 -9.57
CA THR A 43 2.08 2.67 -10.28
C THR A 43 3.47 3.25 -10.16
N CYS A 44 4.49 2.50 -10.59
CA CYS A 44 5.88 2.93 -10.55
C CYS A 44 6.09 4.17 -11.42
N ALA A 45 6.65 5.22 -10.85
CA ALA A 45 7.01 6.42 -11.60
C ALA A 45 8.20 6.15 -12.53
N ASP A 46 8.21 6.81 -13.68
CA ASP A 46 9.25 6.61 -14.69
C ASP A 46 10.47 7.50 -14.41
N TYR A 47 11.24 7.11 -13.38
CA TYR A 47 12.52 7.73 -13.06
C TYR A 47 13.61 6.67 -13.03
N ASP A 48 14.51 6.71 -13.99
CA ASP A 48 15.57 5.71 -14.12
C ASP A 48 16.90 6.27 -13.58
N ARG A 49 16.97 6.39 -12.25
CA ARG A 49 18.22 6.73 -11.55
C ARG A 49 18.74 5.48 -10.85
N GLN A 50 20.06 5.42 -10.64
CA GLN A 50 20.69 4.28 -9.98
C GLN A 50 20.07 3.97 -8.61
N VAL A 51 19.65 5.00 -7.88
CA VAL A 51 19.04 4.85 -6.53
C VAL A 51 17.57 4.50 -6.55
N ASN A 52 16.91 4.57 -7.70
CA ASN A 52 15.49 4.21 -7.82
C ASN A 52 15.32 2.71 -7.92
N ASP A 53 14.61 2.14 -6.96
CA ASP A 53 14.15 0.76 -7.06
C ASP A 53 12.82 0.77 -7.80
N ARG A 54 12.82 0.22 -9.01
CA ARG A 54 11.66 0.20 -9.91
C ARG A 54 11.04 -1.19 -10.02
N ASP A 55 11.47 -2.13 -9.20
CA ASP A 55 11.01 -3.52 -9.25
C ASP A 55 9.69 -3.68 -8.49
N TYR A 56 8.67 -2.98 -8.96
CA TYR A 56 7.30 -3.15 -8.48
C TYR A 56 6.31 -2.62 -9.51
N ASP A 57 5.04 -3.04 -9.39
CA ASP A 57 3.98 -2.67 -10.31
C ASP A 57 2.95 -1.73 -9.66
N VAL A 58 2.70 -1.89 -8.37
CA VAL A 58 1.75 -1.08 -7.62
C VAL A 58 2.37 -0.64 -6.30
N ALA A 59 2.21 0.64 -5.98
CA ALA A 59 2.60 1.22 -4.70
C ALA A 59 1.34 1.64 -3.94
N LEU A 60 1.26 1.23 -2.67
CA LEU A 60 0.19 1.60 -1.75
C LEU A 60 0.83 2.34 -0.57
N VAL A 61 0.37 3.56 -0.31
CA VAL A 61 0.89 4.37 0.79
C VAL A 61 -0.26 4.75 1.70
N LEU A 62 -0.17 4.33 2.95
CA LEU A 62 -1.13 4.63 4.00
C LEU A 62 -0.41 5.36 5.12
N VAL A 63 -1.07 6.37 5.68
CA VAL A 63 -0.57 7.05 6.88
C VAL A 63 -1.64 6.95 7.96
N PHE A 64 -1.27 6.37 9.09
CA PHE A 64 -2.14 6.21 10.26
C PHE A 64 -1.77 7.22 11.34
N ASP A 65 -2.76 7.62 12.13
CA ASP A 65 -2.56 8.54 13.26
C ASP A 65 -1.75 7.91 14.41
N SER A 66 -1.71 6.58 14.48
CA SER A 66 -1.05 5.87 15.58
C SER A 66 -0.74 4.43 15.19
N HIS A 67 0.13 3.78 15.97
CA HIS A 67 0.38 2.35 15.86
C HIS A 67 -0.88 1.53 16.14
N ALA A 68 -1.69 1.96 17.11
CA ALA A 68 -2.92 1.24 17.45
C ALA A 68 -3.89 1.19 16.26
N SER A 69 -4.03 2.29 15.52
CA SER A 69 -4.87 2.32 14.31
C SER A 69 -4.32 1.42 13.21
N HIS A 70 -3.02 1.41 13.01
CA HIS A 70 -2.37 0.50 12.06
C HIS A 70 -2.59 -0.96 12.45
N ASP A 71 -2.45 -1.30 13.73
CA ASP A 71 -2.63 -2.66 14.21
C ASP A 71 -4.09 -3.13 14.01
N ALA A 72 -5.05 -2.26 14.28
CA ALA A 72 -6.46 -2.55 14.04
C ALA A 72 -6.76 -2.77 12.56
N TYR A 73 -6.15 -1.97 11.68
CA TYR A 73 -6.26 -2.13 10.23
C TYR A 73 -5.76 -3.51 9.78
N GLN A 74 -4.63 -3.98 10.31
CA GLN A 74 -4.02 -5.25 9.92
C GLN A 74 -4.91 -6.47 10.22
N THR A 75 -5.83 -6.37 11.18
CA THR A 75 -6.73 -7.45 11.59
C THR A 75 -8.18 -7.20 11.19
N ALA A 76 -8.47 -6.11 10.48
CA ALA A 76 -9.81 -5.77 10.05
C ALA A 76 -10.33 -6.75 9.00
N GLU A 77 -11.64 -7.03 9.03
CA GLU A 77 -12.27 -7.95 8.06
C GLU A 77 -12.06 -7.50 6.61
N ARG A 78 -12.16 -6.21 6.35
CA ARG A 78 -11.95 -5.68 5.00
C ARG A 78 -10.52 -5.90 4.51
N HIS A 79 -9.53 -5.81 5.40
CA HIS A 79 -8.14 -6.13 5.09
C HIS A 79 -7.99 -7.61 4.73
N ASP A 80 -8.63 -8.50 5.50
CA ASP A 80 -8.61 -9.94 5.23
C ASP A 80 -9.25 -10.27 3.88
N ARG A 81 -10.33 -9.59 3.52
CA ARG A 81 -10.97 -9.74 2.20
C ARG A 81 -10.04 -9.30 1.07
N PHE A 82 -9.32 -8.22 1.25
CA PHE A 82 -8.34 -7.75 0.28
C PHE A 82 -7.27 -8.82 0.03
N ILE A 83 -6.70 -9.38 1.09
CA ILE A 83 -5.71 -10.45 0.99
C ILE A 83 -6.32 -11.67 0.26
N ALA A 84 -7.52 -12.09 0.66
CA ALA A 84 -8.18 -13.27 0.07
C ALA A 84 -8.43 -13.11 -1.43
N GLU A 85 -8.77 -11.90 -1.89
CA GLU A 85 -9.09 -11.65 -3.30
C GLU A 85 -7.85 -11.42 -4.16
N HIS A 86 -6.76 -10.90 -3.61
CA HIS A 86 -5.66 -10.36 -4.41
C HIS A 86 -4.31 -11.05 -4.21
N ALA A 87 -4.07 -11.75 -3.10
CA ALA A 87 -2.76 -12.30 -2.78
C ALA A 87 -2.24 -13.27 -3.84
N ASP A 88 -3.12 -14.01 -4.51
CA ASP A 88 -2.74 -14.97 -5.56
C ASP A 88 -2.10 -14.29 -6.77
N SER A 89 -2.35 -12.99 -6.97
CA SER A 89 -1.77 -12.22 -8.08
C SER A 89 -0.37 -11.69 -7.80
N TRP A 90 0.11 -11.79 -6.55
CA TRP A 90 1.39 -11.21 -6.14
C TRP A 90 2.53 -12.19 -6.31
N ALA A 91 3.60 -11.76 -6.98
CA ALA A 91 4.87 -12.48 -7.01
C ALA A 91 5.75 -12.12 -5.81
N LYS A 92 5.70 -10.84 -5.39
CA LYS A 92 6.51 -10.32 -4.29
C LYS A 92 5.81 -9.12 -3.65
N VAL A 93 5.89 -9.02 -2.34
CA VAL A 93 5.39 -7.86 -1.60
C VAL A 93 6.51 -7.36 -0.67
N ARG A 94 6.77 -6.05 -0.70
CA ARG A 94 7.70 -5.41 0.22
C ARG A 94 6.96 -4.35 1.03
N VAL A 95 7.16 -4.36 2.34
CA VAL A 95 6.49 -3.44 3.26
C VAL A 95 7.54 -2.61 3.98
N PHE A 96 7.32 -1.30 4.04
CA PHE A 96 8.16 -0.37 4.78
C PHE A 96 7.27 0.41 5.74
N ASP A 97 7.45 0.17 7.03
CA ASP A 97 6.75 0.87 8.10
C ASP A 97 7.70 1.86 8.75
N ALA A 98 7.31 3.13 8.79
CA ALA A 98 8.14 4.19 9.34
C ALA A 98 7.34 5.03 10.34
N ASP A 99 7.98 5.33 11.46
CA ASP A 99 7.44 6.30 12.42
C ASP A 99 7.75 7.70 11.91
N LEU A 100 6.72 8.54 11.84
CA LEU A 100 6.82 9.86 11.27
C LEU A 100 6.69 10.94 12.34
N GLU A 101 7.59 11.91 12.28
CA GLU A 101 7.42 13.19 12.94
C GLU A 101 6.95 14.19 11.88
N THR A 102 5.95 15.01 12.23
CA THR A 102 5.41 16.01 11.31
C THR A 102 5.82 17.41 11.74
N PHE A 103 6.21 18.22 10.76
CA PHE A 103 6.65 19.59 10.97
C PHE A 103 5.89 20.51 10.03
N GLU A 104 5.65 21.75 10.48
CA GLU A 104 5.08 22.77 9.62
C GLU A 104 6.11 23.16 8.54
N THR A 105 5.63 23.27 7.31
CA THR A 105 6.48 23.63 6.16
C THR A 105 6.04 24.93 5.51
#